data_c7044b161e084f81af6761767f89808c
#
_entry.id   c7044b161e084f81af6761767f89808c
#
_cell.length_a   1.000
_cell.length_b   1.000
_cell.length_c   1.000
_cell.angle_alpha   90.00
_cell.angle_beta   90.00
_cell.angle_gamma   90.00
#
_symmetry.space_group_name_H-M   'P 1'
#
loop_
_entity.id
_entity.type
_entity.pdbx_description
1 polymer ?
#
loop_
_entity_poly.entity_id
_entity_poly.type
_entity_poly.pdbx_seq_one_letter_code
_entity_poly.pdbx_strand_id
1 'polypeptide(L)'
;MCQQIPIVPHAERVDEAVILGKLTSYFYKDRTGGLSPPEHAWASFHAKTGLWPIANARVLNDDPNEPSTTPEGIINRGPMERDVYTAQMGHARVLVGIGMPAISPTPYLALCQGVPALIPYDGDEPTPPGWQLYNLGRIQHGPAALLGEPYVYTYKRNDVQSMYDAVKKAKATPIEPFIPEEMRHAHVAKLAMHVIRTDWRAKAEAVERDRRAKGVPVRGTVPAHVRETVFRNGWGKRIGEDGRVSKVL
;
A
#
# COMPACT_ATOMS: atom_id res chain seq x y z
N MET A 1 -3.80 16.15 5.75
CA MET A 1 -3.42 16.12 4.33
C MET A 1 -4.66 16.03 3.43
N CYS A 2 -5.47 14.96 3.48
CA CYS A 2 -6.67 14.82 2.64
C CYS A 2 -7.67 16.00 2.73
N GLN A 3 -7.84 16.59 3.90
CA GLN A 3 -8.78 17.71 4.12
C GLN A 3 -8.34 19.04 3.54
N GLN A 4 -7.13 19.13 3.01
CA GLN A 4 -6.54 20.37 2.45
C GLN A 4 -6.50 20.35 0.93
N ILE A 5 -6.93 19.27 0.29
CA ILE A 5 -6.89 19.09 -1.16
C ILE A 5 -8.30 19.38 -1.69
N PRO A 6 -8.45 20.31 -2.66
CA PRO A 6 -9.73 20.52 -3.31
C PRO A 6 -10.23 19.22 -3.95
N ILE A 7 -11.50 18.89 -3.70
CA ILE A 7 -12.13 17.70 -4.28
C ILE A 7 -12.69 18.08 -5.65
N VAL A 8 -12.29 17.31 -6.67
CA VAL A 8 -12.82 17.46 -8.03
C VAL A 8 -14.13 16.68 -8.12
N PRO A 9 -15.25 17.33 -8.48
CA PRO A 9 -16.52 16.66 -8.69
C PRO A 9 -16.40 15.53 -9.73
N HIS A 10 -17.06 14.42 -9.51
CA HIS A 10 -16.94 13.27 -10.41
C HIS A 10 -17.27 13.61 -11.88
N ALA A 11 -18.24 14.49 -12.12
CA ALA A 11 -18.60 14.93 -13.47
C ALA A 11 -17.48 15.70 -14.20
N GLU A 12 -16.59 16.34 -13.45
CA GLU A 12 -15.48 17.15 -13.98
C GLU A 12 -14.18 16.36 -14.18
N ARG A 13 -14.17 15.08 -13.77
CA ARG A 13 -12.98 14.24 -13.90
C ARG A 13 -12.75 13.81 -15.33
N VAL A 14 -11.48 13.73 -15.69
CA VAL A 14 -11.05 13.25 -17.02
C VAL A 14 -11.12 11.73 -17.10
N ASP A 15 -11.29 11.20 -18.28
CA ASP A 15 -11.33 9.75 -18.52
C ASP A 15 -9.92 9.13 -18.49
N GLU A 16 -9.29 9.21 -17.33
CA GLU A 16 -7.95 8.69 -17.06
C GLU A 16 -7.97 7.68 -15.91
N ALA A 17 -7.12 6.67 -16.03
CA ALA A 17 -6.76 5.73 -14.98
C ALA A 17 -5.29 5.99 -14.59
N VAL A 18 -5.03 6.49 -13.40
CA VAL A 18 -3.66 6.67 -12.92
C VAL A 18 -3.09 5.33 -12.47
N ILE A 19 -1.90 4.98 -12.94
CA ILE A 19 -1.26 3.72 -12.61
C ILE A 19 -0.31 3.92 -11.42
N LEU A 20 -0.42 3.06 -10.41
CA LEU A 20 0.47 3.03 -9.26
C LEU A 20 1.77 2.31 -9.62
N GLY A 21 2.69 3.03 -10.24
CA GLY A 21 4.01 2.53 -10.61
C GLY A 21 5.02 3.67 -10.65
N LYS A 22 6.14 3.56 -9.92
CA LYS A 22 7.18 4.59 -9.84
C LYS A 22 8.34 4.38 -10.80
N LEU A 23 8.55 3.14 -11.21
CA LEU A 23 9.65 2.74 -12.10
C LEU A 23 9.07 2.04 -13.32
N THR A 24 9.73 2.21 -14.45
CA THR A 24 9.37 1.54 -15.70
C THR A 24 9.42 0.01 -15.58
N SER A 25 10.36 -0.52 -14.82
CA SER A 25 10.47 -1.96 -14.53
C SER A 25 9.25 -2.56 -13.81
N TYR A 26 8.46 -1.75 -13.10
CA TYR A 26 7.29 -2.26 -12.39
C TYR A 26 6.17 -2.73 -13.32
N PHE A 27 6.21 -2.34 -14.58
CA PHE A 27 5.23 -2.76 -15.57
C PHE A 27 5.53 -4.14 -16.18
N TYR A 28 6.69 -4.71 -15.88
CA TYR A 28 7.13 -5.98 -16.43
C TYR A 28 7.08 -7.08 -15.36
N LYS A 29 6.49 -8.21 -15.74
CA LYS A 29 6.15 -9.31 -14.84
C LYS A 29 7.31 -9.82 -13.99
N ASP A 30 8.49 -9.92 -14.58
CA ASP A 30 9.66 -10.49 -13.90
C ASP A 30 10.20 -9.60 -12.77
N ARG A 31 9.82 -8.32 -12.78
CA ARG A 31 10.27 -7.33 -11.78
C ARG A 31 9.27 -7.10 -10.65
N THR A 32 8.03 -7.57 -10.77
CA THR A 32 6.94 -7.29 -9.82
C THR A 32 6.54 -8.49 -8.95
N GLY A 33 7.34 -9.54 -8.92
CA GLY A 33 6.90 -10.80 -8.30
C GLY A 33 5.69 -11.41 -9.02
N GLY A 34 5.42 -10.95 -10.26
CA GLY A 34 4.41 -11.49 -11.13
C GLY A 34 2.98 -10.94 -10.93
N LEU A 35 2.77 -9.87 -10.19
CA LEU A 35 1.43 -9.25 -10.01
C LEU A 35 1.09 -8.22 -11.08
N SER A 36 2.05 -7.74 -11.89
CA SER A 36 1.78 -6.83 -13.00
C SER A 36 0.90 -7.49 -14.06
N PRO A 37 -0.08 -6.77 -14.64
CA PRO A 37 -0.79 -7.24 -15.81
C PRO A 37 0.16 -7.54 -16.95
N PRO A 38 -0.18 -8.51 -17.84
CA PRO A 38 0.59 -8.74 -19.05
C PRO A 38 0.69 -7.49 -19.91
N GLU A 39 1.84 -7.27 -20.56
CA GLU A 39 2.11 -6.06 -21.35
C GLU A 39 1.04 -5.77 -22.41
N HIS A 40 0.55 -6.79 -23.10
CA HIS A 40 -0.50 -6.66 -24.14
C HIS A 40 -1.84 -6.15 -23.61
N ALA A 41 -2.07 -6.23 -22.29
CA ALA A 41 -3.29 -5.70 -21.69
C ALA A 41 -3.41 -4.18 -21.84
N TRP A 42 -2.29 -3.48 -21.89
CA TRP A 42 -2.29 -2.02 -21.95
C TRP A 42 -2.64 -1.48 -23.33
N ALA A 43 -2.22 -2.15 -24.41
CA ALA A 43 -2.54 -1.76 -25.79
C ALA A 43 -4.07 -1.70 -26.05
N SER A 44 -4.86 -2.54 -25.38
CA SER A 44 -6.31 -2.57 -25.51
C SER A 44 -7.05 -1.83 -24.36
N PHE A 45 -6.35 -1.32 -23.36
CA PHE A 45 -6.94 -0.81 -22.12
C PHE A 45 -7.98 0.30 -22.39
N HIS A 46 -7.61 1.31 -23.19
CA HIS A 46 -8.52 2.41 -23.51
C HIS A 46 -9.75 1.92 -24.25
N ALA A 47 -9.59 1.11 -25.28
CA ALA A 47 -10.71 0.56 -26.06
C ALA A 47 -11.66 -0.29 -25.20
N LYS A 48 -11.14 -0.99 -24.19
CA LYS A 48 -11.93 -1.88 -23.32
C LYS A 48 -12.59 -1.17 -22.14
N THR A 49 -12.00 -0.09 -21.64
CA THR A 49 -12.46 0.58 -20.41
C THR A 49 -12.98 2.00 -20.63
N GLY A 50 -12.63 2.62 -21.75
CA GLY A 50 -12.90 4.03 -22.03
C GLY A 50 -12.05 4.98 -21.18
N LEU A 51 -10.93 4.49 -20.58
CA LEU A 51 -10.01 5.30 -19.81
C LEU A 51 -8.60 5.23 -20.41
N TRP A 52 -7.89 6.35 -20.42
CA TRP A 52 -6.48 6.38 -20.78
C TRP A 52 -5.60 5.93 -19.61
N PRO A 53 -4.75 4.93 -19.77
CA PRO A 53 -3.83 4.51 -18.70
C PRO A 53 -2.64 5.46 -18.62
N ILE A 54 -2.53 6.17 -17.51
CA ILE A 54 -1.52 7.20 -17.27
C ILE A 54 -0.50 6.73 -16.23
N ALA A 55 0.77 6.68 -16.60
CA ALA A 55 1.87 6.41 -15.68
C ALA A 55 2.68 7.67 -15.38
N ASN A 56 3.34 7.66 -14.21
CA ASN A 56 4.30 8.67 -13.79
C ASN A 56 5.60 7.98 -13.35
N ALA A 57 6.13 7.15 -14.25
CA ALA A 57 7.27 6.29 -13.98
C ALA A 57 8.58 6.89 -14.50
N ARG A 58 9.64 6.68 -13.74
CA ARG A 58 11.01 7.00 -14.15
C ARG A 58 11.79 5.73 -14.49
N VAL A 59 12.79 5.86 -15.32
CA VAL A 59 13.84 4.85 -15.52
C VAL A 59 14.79 4.89 -14.32
N LEU A 60 15.24 3.74 -13.87
CA LEU A 60 16.31 3.65 -12.88
C LEU A 60 17.67 3.66 -13.62
N ASN A 61 18.33 4.80 -13.67
CA ASN A 61 19.50 5.03 -14.52
C ASN A 61 20.73 4.17 -14.20
N ASP A 62 20.78 3.52 -13.05
CA ASP A 62 21.92 2.74 -12.59
C ASP A 62 21.83 1.24 -12.97
N ASP A 63 20.74 0.81 -13.58
CA ASP A 63 20.57 -0.58 -14.06
C ASP A 63 20.46 -0.61 -15.58
N PRO A 64 21.50 -1.10 -16.30
CA PRO A 64 21.47 -1.19 -17.76
C PRO A 64 20.42 -2.15 -18.32
N ASN A 65 19.86 -3.02 -17.47
CA ASN A 65 18.78 -3.93 -17.83
C ASN A 65 17.39 -3.36 -17.49
N GLU A 66 17.32 -2.13 -16.97
CA GLU A 66 16.05 -1.48 -16.67
C GLU A 66 15.32 -1.15 -17.97
N PRO A 67 14.05 -1.54 -18.12
CA PRO A 67 13.25 -1.13 -19.26
C PRO A 67 13.15 0.40 -19.33
N SER A 68 13.54 0.98 -20.45
CA SER A 68 13.54 2.44 -20.65
C SER A 68 12.15 3.02 -20.92
N THR A 69 11.18 2.18 -21.25
CA THR A 69 9.82 2.58 -21.61
C THR A 69 8.78 1.81 -20.79
N THR A 70 7.56 2.30 -20.80
CA THR A 70 6.38 1.55 -20.36
C THR A 70 5.83 0.72 -21.52
N PRO A 71 5.02 -0.33 -21.26
CA PRO A 71 4.33 -1.08 -22.31
C PRO A 71 3.50 -0.19 -23.24
N GLU A 72 3.31 -0.65 -24.47
CA GLU A 72 2.47 0.00 -25.46
C GLU A 72 1.04 0.23 -24.91
N GLY A 73 0.46 1.38 -25.22
CA GLY A 73 -0.86 1.79 -24.75
C GLY A 73 -0.83 2.63 -23.49
N ILE A 74 0.26 2.64 -22.73
CA ILE A 74 0.42 3.49 -21.54
C ILE A 74 1.00 4.84 -21.94
N ILE A 75 0.37 5.92 -21.48
CA ILE A 75 0.90 7.27 -21.59
C ILE A 75 1.74 7.55 -20.34
N ASN A 76 3.06 7.51 -20.49
CA ASN A 76 3.96 7.84 -19.39
C ASN A 76 4.31 9.34 -19.41
N ARG A 77 3.86 10.07 -18.40
CA ARG A 77 4.15 11.52 -18.21
C ARG A 77 5.46 11.78 -17.48
N GLY A 78 6.16 10.71 -17.08
CA GLY A 78 7.39 10.81 -16.30
C GLY A 78 7.17 11.17 -14.83
N PRO A 79 8.25 11.30 -14.05
CA PRO A 79 8.18 11.64 -12.63
C PRO A 79 7.59 13.04 -12.44
N MET A 80 6.79 13.19 -11.39
CA MET A 80 6.13 14.44 -11.03
C MET A 80 6.40 14.82 -9.59
N GLU A 81 6.38 16.10 -9.33
CA GLU A 81 6.33 16.64 -7.98
C GLU A 81 5.04 16.22 -7.27
N ARG A 82 5.11 16.09 -5.96
CA ARG A 82 4.04 15.54 -5.13
C ARG A 82 2.70 16.23 -5.33
N ASP A 83 2.70 17.57 -5.37
CA ASP A 83 1.46 18.33 -5.45
C ASP A 83 0.81 18.18 -6.83
N VAL A 84 1.62 18.14 -7.89
CA VAL A 84 1.15 17.90 -9.27
C VAL A 84 0.57 16.49 -9.39
N TYR A 85 1.24 15.49 -8.84
CA TYR A 85 0.73 14.11 -8.82
C TYR A 85 -0.58 14.00 -8.02
N THR A 86 -0.67 14.71 -6.91
CA THR A 86 -1.86 14.73 -6.07
C THR A 86 -3.04 15.36 -6.81
N ALA A 87 -2.82 16.47 -7.51
CA ALA A 87 -3.85 17.09 -8.35
C ALA A 87 -4.29 16.17 -9.49
N GLN A 88 -3.34 15.55 -10.20
CA GLN A 88 -3.65 14.58 -11.25
C GLN A 88 -4.51 13.43 -10.72
N MET A 89 -4.20 12.92 -9.51
CA MET A 89 -4.99 11.86 -8.88
C MET A 89 -6.44 12.28 -8.68
N GLY A 90 -6.69 13.50 -8.22
CA GLY A 90 -8.05 14.02 -8.00
C GLY A 90 -8.87 14.14 -9.28
N HIS A 91 -8.21 14.38 -10.41
CA HIS A 91 -8.87 14.46 -11.72
C HIS A 91 -9.11 13.09 -12.39
N ALA A 92 -8.49 12.02 -11.90
CA ALA A 92 -8.65 10.68 -12.47
C ALA A 92 -9.97 10.02 -12.05
N ARG A 93 -10.39 9.01 -12.83
CA ARG A 93 -11.56 8.17 -12.51
C ARG A 93 -11.22 7.05 -11.56
N VAL A 94 -10.03 6.44 -11.70
CA VAL A 94 -9.58 5.29 -10.93
C VAL A 94 -8.07 5.31 -10.74
N LEU A 95 -7.60 4.68 -9.66
CA LEU A 95 -6.20 4.31 -9.46
C LEU A 95 -6.03 2.82 -9.76
N VAL A 96 -5.06 2.44 -10.58
CA VAL A 96 -4.78 1.03 -10.93
C VAL A 96 -3.43 0.62 -10.35
N GLY A 97 -3.44 -0.30 -9.40
CA GLY A 97 -2.25 -0.96 -8.89
C GLY A 97 -1.72 -2.01 -9.88
N ILE A 98 -0.42 -2.22 -9.89
CA ILE A 98 0.27 -3.18 -10.78
C ILE A 98 1.23 -4.12 -10.03
N GLY A 99 1.05 -4.30 -8.73
CA GLY A 99 1.90 -5.15 -7.90
C GLY A 99 3.00 -4.42 -7.15
N MET A 100 3.56 -3.36 -7.71
CA MET A 100 4.62 -2.56 -7.08
C MET A 100 4.31 -1.06 -7.11
N PRO A 101 4.68 -0.33 -6.07
CA PRO A 101 5.23 -0.81 -4.80
C PRO A 101 4.23 -1.66 -4.03
N ALA A 102 4.72 -2.67 -3.32
CA ALA A 102 3.88 -3.63 -2.59
C ALA A 102 3.03 -2.96 -1.50
N ILE A 103 3.53 -1.89 -0.89
CA ILE A 103 2.83 -1.05 0.08
C ILE A 103 3.09 0.41 -0.27
N SER A 104 2.04 1.22 -0.31
CA SER A 104 2.10 2.63 -0.67
C SER A 104 0.97 3.42 0.02
N PRO A 105 1.17 4.68 0.40
CA PRO A 105 0.08 5.54 0.84
C PRO A 105 -0.86 5.98 -0.31
N THR A 106 -0.48 5.74 -1.56
CA THR A 106 -1.20 6.24 -2.74
C THR A 106 -2.65 5.74 -2.85
N PRO A 107 -3.00 4.48 -2.54
CA PRO A 107 -4.41 4.07 -2.52
C PRO A 107 -5.27 4.93 -1.59
N TYR A 108 -4.76 5.25 -0.40
CA TYR A 108 -5.47 6.11 0.54
C TYR A 108 -5.53 7.57 0.09
N LEU A 109 -4.49 8.05 -0.61
CA LEU A 109 -4.55 9.38 -1.24
C LEU A 109 -5.66 9.43 -2.29
N ALA A 110 -5.80 8.40 -3.12
CA ALA A 110 -6.87 8.30 -4.10
C ALA A 110 -8.25 8.31 -3.43
N LEU A 111 -8.45 7.46 -2.43
CA LEU A 111 -9.71 7.40 -1.66
C LEU A 111 -10.05 8.74 -1.01
N CYS A 112 -9.07 9.46 -0.44
CA CYS A 112 -9.27 10.80 0.11
C CYS A 112 -9.86 11.79 -0.90
N GLN A 113 -9.63 11.57 -2.17
CA GLN A 113 -10.12 12.42 -3.26
C GLN A 113 -11.35 11.84 -3.94
N GLY A 114 -11.94 10.78 -3.39
CA GLY A 114 -13.08 10.10 -3.99
C GLY A 114 -12.72 9.33 -5.26
N VAL A 115 -11.48 8.85 -5.38
CA VAL A 115 -11.01 8.03 -6.49
C VAL A 115 -10.86 6.59 -6.02
N PRO A 116 -11.65 5.63 -6.53
CA PRO A 116 -11.53 4.22 -6.15
C PRO A 116 -10.20 3.63 -6.65
N ALA A 117 -9.70 2.64 -5.92
CA ALA A 117 -8.45 1.97 -6.24
C ALA A 117 -8.65 0.52 -6.67
N LEU A 118 -7.83 0.05 -7.60
CA LEU A 118 -7.75 -1.35 -8.02
C LEU A 118 -6.44 -1.96 -7.56
N ILE A 119 -6.49 -3.21 -7.06
CA ILE A 119 -5.36 -3.91 -6.49
C ILE A 119 -5.27 -5.33 -7.06
N PRO A 120 -4.12 -5.73 -7.66
CA PRO A 120 -3.92 -7.09 -8.15
C PRO A 120 -3.69 -8.09 -7.02
N TYR A 121 -4.19 -9.31 -7.22
CA TYR A 121 -3.93 -10.44 -6.35
C TYR A 121 -3.60 -11.72 -7.14
N ASP A 122 -2.96 -12.68 -6.48
CA ASP A 122 -2.67 -14.02 -6.99
C ASP A 122 -3.40 -15.08 -6.16
N GLY A 123 -3.93 -16.09 -6.84
CA GLY A 123 -4.70 -17.19 -6.24
C GLY A 123 -6.17 -17.16 -6.61
N ASP A 124 -6.98 -17.92 -5.89
CA ASP A 124 -8.41 -18.08 -6.21
C ASP A 124 -9.26 -16.95 -5.67
N GLU A 125 -8.88 -16.40 -4.54
CA GLU A 125 -9.53 -15.26 -3.92
C GLU A 125 -8.51 -14.29 -3.31
N PRO A 126 -8.83 -12.98 -3.18
CA PRO A 126 -7.91 -11.96 -2.68
C PRO A 126 -7.46 -12.22 -1.24
N THR A 127 -8.38 -12.63 -0.38
CA THR A 127 -8.19 -12.77 1.07
C THR A 127 -8.67 -14.13 1.58
N PRO A 128 -8.02 -15.25 1.18
CA PRO A 128 -8.44 -16.59 1.59
C PRO A 128 -8.26 -16.79 3.10
N PRO A 129 -8.93 -17.79 3.69
CA PRO A 129 -8.75 -18.14 5.10
C PRO A 129 -7.27 -18.29 5.45
N GLY A 130 -6.82 -17.65 6.54
CA GLY A 130 -5.44 -17.72 7.02
C GLY A 130 -4.43 -16.87 6.25
N TRP A 131 -4.85 -16.03 5.29
CA TRP A 131 -3.93 -15.12 4.62
C TRP A 131 -3.34 -14.09 5.59
N GLN A 132 -2.17 -13.59 5.22
CA GLN A 132 -1.49 -12.56 6.01
C GLN A 132 -1.62 -11.20 5.32
N LEU A 133 -1.91 -10.19 6.12
CA LEU A 133 -2.16 -8.81 5.67
C LEU A 133 -1.08 -8.23 4.73
N TYR A 134 0.17 -8.64 4.95
CA TYR A 134 1.34 -8.21 4.17
C TYR A 134 1.96 -9.36 3.36
N ASN A 135 1.14 -10.18 2.74
CA ASN A 135 1.62 -11.23 1.84
C ASN A 135 2.00 -10.64 0.47
N LEU A 136 3.22 -10.15 0.35
CA LEU A 136 3.72 -9.37 -0.79
C LEU A 136 3.70 -10.13 -2.11
N GLY A 137 3.85 -11.47 -2.08
CA GLY A 137 3.81 -12.30 -3.29
C GLY A 137 2.41 -12.62 -3.78
N ARG A 138 1.39 -12.33 -2.97
CA ARG A 138 0.01 -12.72 -3.23
C ARG A 138 -0.90 -11.55 -3.57
N ILE A 139 -0.74 -10.43 -2.91
CA ILE A 139 -1.59 -9.26 -3.10
C ILE A 139 -0.78 -7.98 -2.94
N GLN A 140 -1.00 -7.02 -3.83
CA GLN A 140 -0.51 -5.68 -3.60
C GLN A 140 -1.35 -5.02 -2.51
N HIS A 141 -0.70 -4.40 -1.54
CA HIS A 141 -1.37 -3.56 -0.54
C HIS A 141 -2.57 -4.22 0.17
N GLY A 142 -2.33 -5.35 0.83
CA GLY A 142 -3.38 -6.10 1.55
C GLY A 142 -4.28 -5.27 2.48
N PRO A 143 -3.73 -4.30 3.28
CA PRO A 143 -4.57 -3.44 4.12
C PRO A 143 -5.60 -2.62 3.35
N ALA A 144 -5.27 -2.13 2.16
CA ALA A 144 -6.24 -1.40 1.34
C ALA A 144 -7.28 -2.36 0.72
N ALA A 145 -6.88 -3.57 0.34
CA ALA A 145 -7.79 -4.56 -0.22
C ALA A 145 -8.91 -4.97 0.75
N LEU A 146 -8.66 -4.91 2.07
CA LEU A 146 -9.68 -5.18 3.09
C LEU A 146 -10.84 -4.19 3.11
N LEU A 147 -10.66 -2.99 2.54
CA LEU A 147 -11.74 -2.01 2.48
C LEU A 147 -12.87 -2.47 1.54
N GLY A 148 -12.53 -3.27 0.53
CA GLY A 148 -13.50 -3.79 -0.42
C GLY A 148 -14.22 -2.72 -1.24
N GLU A 149 -15.16 -3.17 -2.06
CA GLU A 149 -16.01 -2.32 -2.89
C GLU A 149 -16.96 -1.46 -2.03
N PRO A 150 -17.24 -0.24 -2.42
CA PRO A 150 -16.87 0.43 -3.68
C PRO A 150 -15.52 1.17 -3.63
N TYR A 151 -14.78 1.06 -2.55
CA TYR A 151 -13.53 1.81 -2.32
C TYR A 151 -12.33 1.17 -3.00
N VAL A 152 -12.20 -0.14 -2.84
CA VAL A 152 -11.10 -0.91 -3.42
C VAL A 152 -11.65 -2.13 -4.13
N TYR A 153 -11.34 -2.23 -5.41
CA TYR A 153 -11.63 -3.37 -6.25
C TYR A 153 -10.39 -4.24 -6.38
N THR A 154 -10.57 -5.53 -6.48
CA THR A 154 -9.45 -6.45 -6.72
C THR A 154 -9.59 -7.10 -8.08
N TYR A 155 -8.46 -7.40 -8.73
CA TYR A 155 -8.45 -8.15 -9.98
C TYR A 155 -7.39 -9.25 -9.93
N LYS A 156 -7.68 -10.37 -10.59
CA LYS A 156 -6.84 -11.56 -10.55
C LYS A 156 -5.62 -11.38 -11.46
N ARG A 157 -4.44 -11.75 -10.96
CA ARG A 157 -3.20 -11.83 -11.73
C ARG A 157 -3.41 -12.61 -13.03
N ASN A 158 -2.82 -12.13 -14.11
CA ASN A 158 -2.89 -12.72 -15.45
C ASN A 158 -4.30 -12.81 -16.06
N ASP A 159 -5.33 -12.37 -15.37
CA ASP A 159 -6.69 -12.27 -15.89
C ASP A 159 -6.97 -10.84 -16.34
N VAL A 160 -6.63 -10.56 -17.61
CA VAL A 160 -6.81 -9.23 -18.21
C VAL A 160 -8.28 -8.80 -18.21
N GLN A 161 -9.20 -9.74 -18.42
CA GLN A 161 -10.61 -9.43 -18.41
C GLN A 161 -11.10 -9.02 -17.03
N SER A 162 -10.66 -9.73 -15.99
CA SER A 162 -10.92 -9.35 -14.59
C SER A 162 -10.47 -7.92 -14.28
N MET A 163 -9.30 -7.50 -14.78
CA MET A 163 -8.83 -6.12 -14.64
C MET A 163 -9.75 -5.13 -15.32
N TYR A 164 -10.14 -5.37 -16.58
CA TYR A 164 -11.02 -4.47 -17.31
C TYR A 164 -12.41 -4.35 -16.67
N ASP A 165 -12.95 -5.44 -16.18
CA ASP A 165 -14.27 -5.46 -15.54
C ASP A 165 -14.22 -4.72 -14.19
N ALA A 166 -13.16 -4.89 -13.41
CA ALA A 166 -12.94 -4.13 -12.19
C ALA A 166 -12.81 -2.61 -12.46
N VAL A 167 -12.08 -2.21 -13.53
CA VAL A 167 -11.97 -0.80 -13.94
C VAL A 167 -13.34 -0.23 -14.35
N LYS A 168 -14.10 -0.94 -15.16
CA LYS A 168 -15.44 -0.51 -15.57
C LYS A 168 -16.38 -0.34 -14.39
N LYS A 169 -16.38 -1.31 -13.47
CA LYS A 169 -17.17 -1.29 -12.25
C LYS A 169 -16.81 -0.09 -11.37
N ALA A 170 -15.52 0.13 -11.14
CA ALA A 170 -15.03 1.27 -10.37
C ALA A 170 -15.38 2.61 -11.02
N LYS A 171 -15.22 2.74 -12.36
CA LYS A 171 -15.63 3.94 -13.11
C LYS A 171 -17.12 4.23 -13.00
N ALA A 172 -17.95 3.18 -13.01
CA ALA A 172 -19.42 3.30 -12.96
C ALA A 172 -19.95 3.57 -11.54
N THR A 173 -19.13 3.42 -10.51
CA THR A 173 -19.53 3.56 -9.11
C THR A 173 -18.73 4.67 -8.44
N PRO A 174 -19.10 5.95 -8.63
CA PRO A 174 -18.44 7.07 -7.96
C PRO A 174 -18.50 6.93 -6.45
N ILE A 175 -17.43 7.32 -5.79
CA ILE A 175 -17.35 7.36 -4.32
C ILE A 175 -17.14 8.78 -3.82
N GLU A 176 -17.68 9.05 -2.64
CA GLU A 176 -17.33 10.26 -1.90
C GLU A 176 -15.91 10.14 -1.32
N PRO A 177 -15.24 11.28 -1.02
CA PRO A 177 -13.97 11.29 -0.32
C PRO A 177 -14.01 10.43 0.93
N PHE A 178 -13.09 9.46 1.02
CA PHE A 178 -13.11 8.47 2.09
C PHE A 178 -11.77 8.38 2.81
N ILE A 179 -11.82 8.40 4.13
CA ILE A 179 -10.67 8.12 5.00
C ILE A 179 -11.05 6.96 5.90
N PRO A 180 -10.35 5.82 5.83
CA PRO A 180 -10.56 4.71 6.75
C PRO A 180 -10.53 5.16 8.21
N GLU A 181 -11.39 4.57 9.06
CA GLU A 181 -11.51 4.96 10.47
C GLU A 181 -10.15 4.88 11.18
N GLU A 182 -9.36 3.83 10.88
CA GLU A 182 -8.05 3.59 11.47
C GLU A 182 -7.02 4.67 11.13
N MET A 183 -7.26 5.45 10.07
CA MET A 183 -6.38 6.55 9.63
C MET A 183 -6.86 7.92 10.08
N ARG A 184 -8.00 8.02 10.76
CA ARG A 184 -8.49 9.29 11.30
C ARG A 184 -7.67 9.71 12.51
N HIS A 185 -7.43 11.01 12.63
CA HIS A 185 -6.60 11.58 13.71
C HIS A 185 -7.02 11.10 15.09
N ALA A 186 -8.33 11.04 15.38
CA ALA A 186 -8.84 10.58 16.67
C ALA A 186 -8.46 9.12 16.96
N HIS A 187 -8.55 8.24 15.96
CA HIS A 187 -8.17 6.84 16.09
C HIS A 187 -6.66 6.68 16.29
N VAL A 188 -5.87 7.36 15.45
CA VAL A 188 -4.39 7.35 15.57
C VAL A 188 -3.94 7.89 16.92
N ALA A 189 -4.55 8.97 17.41
CA ALA A 189 -4.25 9.52 18.75
C ALA A 189 -4.58 8.52 19.85
N LYS A 190 -5.72 7.83 19.75
CA LYS A 190 -6.11 6.77 20.70
C LYS A 190 -5.11 5.62 20.71
N LEU A 191 -4.68 5.16 19.54
CA LEU A 191 -3.66 4.11 19.42
C LEU A 191 -2.32 4.56 19.98
N ALA A 192 -1.86 5.76 19.64
CA ALA A 192 -0.62 6.32 20.18
C ALA A 192 -0.65 6.40 21.72
N MET A 193 -1.74 6.88 22.28
CA MET A 193 -1.92 6.92 23.74
C MET A 193 -1.97 5.53 24.36
N HIS A 194 -2.57 4.55 23.69
CA HIS A 194 -2.53 3.16 24.14
C HIS A 194 -1.11 2.61 24.16
N VAL A 195 -0.32 2.84 23.09
CA VAL A 195 1.09 2.43 23.04
C VAL A 195 1.91 3.07 24.17
N ILE A 196 1.76 4.38 24.37
CA ILE A 196 2.54 5.15 25.36
C ILE A 196 2.17 4.73 26.80
N ARG A 197 0.88 4.48 27.07
CA ARG A 197 0.39 4.17 28.43
C ARG A 197 0.46 2.69 28.80
N THR A 198 0.75 1.81 27.86
CA THR A 198 0.79 0.36 28.11
C THR A 198 2.11 -0.02 28.76
N ASP A 199 2.06 -0.72 29.88
CA ASP A 199 3.21 -1.43 30.43
C ASP A 199 3.51 -2.67 29.57
N TRP A 200 4.34 -2.47 28.55
CA TRP A 200 4.73 -3.52 27.60
C TRP A 200 5.55 -4.61 28.27
N ARG A 201 6.29 -4.29 29.35
CA ARG A 201 7.05 -5.28 30.10
C ARG A 201 6.10 -6.25 30.79
N ALA A 202 5.15 -5.73 31.57
CA ALA A 202 4.16 -6.57 32.24
C ALA A 202 3.35 -7.43 31.24
N LYS A 203 2.98 -6.87 30.09
CA LYS A 203 2.32 -7.63 29.00
C LYS A 203 3.21 -8.75 28.44
N ALA A 204 4.46 -8.47 28.15
CA ALA A 204 5.40 -9.47 27.64
C ALA A 204 5.61 -10.62 28.63
N GLU A 205 5.81 -10.30 29.90
CA GLU A 205 5.93 -11.29 30.97
C GLU A 205 4.64 -12.13 31.15
N ALA A 206 3.46 -11.52 31.01
CA ALA A 206 2.20 -12.25 31.06
C ALA A 206 2.05 -13.23 29.90
N VAL A 207 2.38 -12.82 28.67
CA VAL A 207 2.40 -13.69 27.49
C VAL A 207 3.39 -14.82 27.64
N GLU A 208 4.57 -14.54 28.18
CA GLU A 208 5.60 -15.57 28.42
C GLU A 208 5.13 -16.61 29.41
N ARG A 209 4.56 -16.18 30.56
CA ARG A 209 3.96 -17.08 31.57
C ARG A 209 2.87 -17.97 30.99
N ASP A 210 1.93 -17.39 30.23
CA ASP A 210 0.83 -18.13 29.61
C ASP A 210 1.34 -19.19 28.61
N ARG A 211 2.30 -18.83 27.78
CA ARG A 211 2.93 -19.77 26.83
C ARG A 211 3.66 -20.91 27.52
N ARG A 212 4.42 -20.60 28.56
CA ARG A 212 5.11 -21.64 29.36
C ARG A 212 4.09 -22.60 30.02
N ALA A 213 3.01 -22.07 30.58
CA ALA A 213 1.95 -22.88 31.17
C ALA A 213 1.27 -23.81 30.17
N LYS A 214 1.15 -23.39 28.91
CA LYS A 214 0.57 -24.17 27.80
C LYS A 214 1.58 -25.06 27.07
N GLY A 215 2.83 -25.13 27.50
CA GLY A 215 3.89 -25.87 26.78
C GLY A 215 4.21 -25.34 25.39
N VAL A 216 3.82 -24.10 25.08
CA VAL A 216 4.07 -23.46 23.79
C VAL A 216 5.46 -22.78 23.83
N PRO A 217 6.34 -23.03 22.84
CA PRO A 217 7.64 -22.39 22.80
C PRO A 217 7.52 -20.87 22.83
N VAL A 218 8.30 -20.23 23.71
CA VAL A 218 8.45 -18.76 23.73
C VAL A 218 9.31 -18.37 22.54
N ARG A 219 8.65 -17.96 21.43
CA ARG A 219 9.35 -17.45 20.26
C ARG A 219 9.76 -15.99 20.48
N GLY A 220 10.96 -15.63 20.04
CA GLY A 220 11.43 -14.25 20.09
C GLY A 220 12.10 -13.86 21.41
N THR A 221 12.50 -14.81 22.24
CA THR A 221 13.48 -14.52 23.30
C THR A 221 14.79 -14.10 22.65
N VAL A 222 15.12 -12.83 22.78
CA VAL A 222 16.43 -12.34 22.39
C VAL A 222 17.46 -13.08 23.25
N PRO A 223 18.41 -13.82 22.64
CA PRO A 223 19.43 -14.52 23.41
C PRO A 223 20.12 -13.59 24.42
N ALA A 224 20.53 -14.12 25.58
CA ALA A 224 21.09 -13.29 26.65
C ALA A 224 22.27 -12.42 26.17
N HIS A 225 23.16 -12.98 25.33
CA HIS A 225 24.27 -12.24 24.74
C HIS A 225 23.86 -11.08 23.85
N VAL A 226 22.73 -11.22 23.13
CA VAL A 226 22.17 -10.15 22.28
C VAL A 226 21.48 -9.08 23.15
N ARG A 227 20.80 -9.50 24.23
CA ARG A 227 20.25 -8.55 25.22
C ARG A 227 21.35 -7.70 25.83
N GLU A 228 22.44 -8.33 26.27
CA GLU A 228 23.58 -7.60 26.82
C GLU A 228 24.22 -6.65 25.81
N THR A 229 24.37 -7.09 24.55
CA THR A 229 24.96 -6.25 23.49
C THR A 229 24.06 -5.08 23.13
N VAL A 230 22.74 -5.31 22.99
CA VAL A 230 21.77 -4.25 22.70
C VAL A 230 21.68 -3.22 23.83
N PHE A 231 21.69 -3.68 25.08
CA PHE A 231 21.66 -2.78 26.25
C PHE A 231 23.02 -2.08 26.52
N ARG A 232 24.15 -2.74 26.27
CA ARG A 232 25.48 -2.11 26.39
C ARG A 232 25.74 -1.08 25.31
N ASN A 233 25.31 -1.30 24.10
CA ASN A 233 25.55 -0.41 22.95
C ASN A 233 24.55 0.75 22.80
N GLY A 234 23.75 1.02 23.82
CA GLY A 234 22.97 2.25 23.93
C GLY A 234 21.76 2.37 22.98
N TRP A 235 21.20 1.27 22.51
CA TRP A 235 19.93 1.28 21.77
C TRP A 235 18.70 1.47 22.68
N GLY A 236 18.89 1.44 24.00
CA GLY A 236 17.88 1.75 25.00
C GLY A 236 18.34 2.94 25.85
N LYS A 237 17.70 4.09 25.73
CA LYS A 237 17.83 5.17 26.71
C LYS A 237 17.17 4.71 28.01
N ARG A 238 17.92 4.63 29.12
CA ARG A 238 17.31 4.50 30.43
C ARG A 238 16.70 5.85 30.82
N ILE A 239 15.43 5.82 31.16
CA ILE A 239 14.80 6.93 31.89
C ILE A 239 15.06 6.60 33.37
N GLY A 240 15.84 7.42 34.05
CA GLY A 240 16.05 7.31 35.49
C GLY A 240 14.77 7.56 36.27
N GLU A 241 14.74 7.17 37.52
CA GLU A 241 13.59 7.43 38.43
C GLU A 241 13.28 8.93 38.55
N ASP A 242 14.24 9.79 38.23
CA ASP A 242 14.12 11.26 38.20
C ASP A 242 13.58 11.81 36.86
N GLY A 243 13.17 10.95 35.92
CA GLY A 243 12.70 11.32 34.59
C GLY A 243 13.77 11.80 33.62
N ARG A 244 15.06 11.77 33.97
CA ARG A 244 16.13 12.16 33.07
C ARG A 244 16.58 11.02 32.19
N VAL A 245 16.74 11.34 30.90
CA VAL A 245 17.23 10.41 29.89
C VAL A 245 18.77 10.36 29.96
N SER A 246 19.31 9.28 30.54
CA SER A 246 20.76 9.04 30.47
C SER A 246 21.11 8.19 29.25
N LYS A 247 22.09 8.62 28.45
CA LYS A 247 22.75 7.73 27.50
C LYS A 247 23.46 6.64 28.31
N VAL A 248 23.10 5.40 28.10
CA VAL A 248 23.94 4.28 28.49
C VAL A 248 25.03 4.20 27.43
N LEU A 249 26.26 4.61 27.79
CA LEU A 249 27.47 4.40 27.01
C LEU A 249 27.78 2.91 26.89
#